data_4da366fa8f4cef942f5db923576b32e6
#
_entry.id   4da366fa8f4cef942f5db923576b32e6
#
_cell.length_a   1.000
_cell.length_b   1.000
_cell.length_c   1.000
_cell.angle_alpha   90.00
_cell.angle_beta   90.00
_cell.angle_gamma   90.00
#
_symmetry.space_group_name_H-M   'P 1'
#
loop_
_entity.id
_entity.type
_entity.pdbx_description
1 polymer ?
#
loop_
_entity_poly.entity_id
_entity_poly.type
_entity_poly.pdbx_seq_one_letter_code
_entity_poly.pdbx_strand_id
1 'polypeptide(L)'
;FWDACLSGLKEGEKQYELVKAGLSVHRDVNNGTAEGQIEKLRQYATQDDIAAVAISVIQADNLAIVEEMKNLQEKGVHVITVDADVNRKDYRDSRSYYIGTDNITGGKTLGTATNALLKAKGVEEGGYVQFAGFTDNDNARDRMNGVQETIGEAYTEKDRMPDNMDLTKARDNVRNSLLNHNDLVALIGIWAYNAPAIADVVTETGDRDEFIVATFDAQDLAIQQMEKGNIDVMVVQNPFDMGVQTVRLTKAMIEEDQAVIDEMFPNKDEPDGDIYTTGLRVVVPTADSPVKKEMFDAEVVEYMQLPDFQAWLDKYG
;
A
#
# COMPACT_ATOMS: atom_id res chain seq x y z
N PHE A 1 -8.41 -4.03 -1.76
CA PHE A 1 -7.15 -4.33 -1.05
C PHE A 1 -7.37 -5.41 0.01
N TRP A 2 -8.14 -5.13 1.09
CA TRP A 2 -8.28 -6.06 2.22
C TRP A 2 -9.01 -7.37 1.90
N ASP A 3 -9.90 -7.40 0.92
CA ASP A 3 -10.57 -8.64 0.48
C ASP A 3 -9.60 -9.55 -0.28
N ALA A 4 -8.69 -8.98 -1.08
CA ALA A 4 -7.61 -9.74 -1.71
C ALA A 4 -6.63 -10.29 -0.66
N CYS A 5 -6.28 -9.50 0.36
CA CYS A 5 -5.46 -9.97 1.48
C CYS A 5 -6.15 -11.13 2.24
N LEU A 6 -7.45 -11.02 2.51
CA LEU A 6 -8.23 -12.10 3.12
C LEU A 6 -8.25 -13.37 2.26
N SER A 7 -8.38 -13.22 0.94
CA SER A 7 -8.27 -14.35 0.00
C SER A 7 -6.89 -15.02 0.10
N GLY A 8 -5.83 -14.21 0.22
CA GLY A 8 -4.47 -14.68 0.45
C GLY A 8 -4.31 -15.40 1.79
N LEU A 9 -4.88 -14.89 2.88
CA LEU A 9 -4.88 -15.59 4.17
C LEU A 9 -5.54 -16.97 4.08
N LYS A 10 -6.70 -17.07 3.41
CA LYS A 10 -7.41 -18.34 3.21
C LYS A 10 -6.62 -19.31 2.32
N GLU A 11 -5.95 -18.80 1.30
CA GLU A 11 -5.08 -19.64 0.46
C GLU A 11 -3.86 -20.12 1.24
N GLY A 12 -3.21 -19.26 2.02
CA GLY A 12 -2.11 -19.62 2.91
C GLY A 12 -2.54 -20.65 3.95
N GLU A 13 -3.75 -20.54 4.53
CA GLU A 13 -4.28 -21.55 5.46
C GLU A 13 -4.33 -22.96 4.84
N LYS A 14 -4.73 -23.05 3.56
CA LYS A 14 -4.73 -24.32 2.82
C LYS A 14 -3.32 -24.79 2.45
N GLN A 15 -2.53 -23.88 1.86
CA GLN A 15 -1.21 -24.18 1.33
C GLN A 15 -0.25 -24.67 2.43
N TYR A 16 -0.31 -24.03 3.59
CA TYR A 16 0.53 -24.38 4.75
C TYR A 16 -0.16 -25.29 5.77
N GLU A 17 -1.32 -25.85 5.40
CA GLU A 17 -2.02 -26.89 6.17
C GLU A 17 -2.27 -26.52 7.65
N LEU A 18 -2.68 -25.25 7.94
CA LEU A 18 -2.87 -24.76 9.30
C LEU A 18 -3.77 -25.66 10.15
N VAL A 19 -4.88 -26.16 9.57
CA VAL A 19 -5.82 -27.04 10.28
C VAL A 19 -5.16 -28.32 10.78
N LYS A 20 -4.19 -28.89 10.02
CA LYS A 20 -3.43 -30.06 10.46
C LYS A 20 -2.48 -29.74 11.61
N ALA A 21 -1.98 -28.51 11.66
CA ALA A 21 -1.16 -28.01 12.76
C ALA A 21 -2.00 -27.60 14.00
N GLY A 22 -3.33 -27.71 13.94
CA GLY A 22 -4.21 -27.26 15.01
C GLY A 22 -4.36 -25.74 15.10
N LEU A 23 -4.04 -25.03 14.02
CA LEU A 23 -4.06 -23.58 13.89
C LEU A 23 -5.23 -23.13 12.99
N SER A 24 -5.65 -21.90 13.14
CA SER A 24 -6.60 -21.22 12.25
C SER A 24 -6.23 -19.74 12.13
N VAL A 25 -6.56 -19.14 10.99
CA VAL A 25 -6.38 -17.71 10.78
C VAL A 25 -7.73 -16.98 10.76
N HIS A 26 -7.81 -15.86 11.46
CA HIS A 26 -9.00 -15.03 11.52
C HIS A 26 -8.66 -13.59 11.13
N ARG A 27 -9.49 -13.01 10.26
CA ARG A 27 -9.47 -11.56 10.02
C ARG A 27 -10.36 -10.89 11.04
N ASP A 28 -9.84 -9.90 11.73
CA ASP A 28 -10.62 -9.00 12.56
C ASP A 28 -10.52 -7.56 12.04
N VAL A 29 -11.52 -6.77 12.29
CA VAL A 29 -11.62 -5.39 11.81
C VAL A 29 -11.91 -4.48 13.01
N ASN A 30 -11.19 -3.39 13.12
CA ASN A 30 -11.49 -2.31 14.05
C ASN A 30 -12.41 -1.26 13.39
N ASN A 31 -12.70 -0.19 14.11
CA ASN A 31 -13.56 0.89 13.64
C ASN A 31 -12.82 1.96 12.80
N GLY A 32 -11.59 1.68 12.35
CA GLY A 32 -10.77 2.62 11.55
C GLY A 32 -10.11 3.73 12.38
N THR A 33 -10.05 3.59 13.73
CA THR A 33 -9.39 4.56 14.61
C THR A 33 -8.24 3.91 15.39
N ALA A 34 -7.32 4.73 15.87
CA ALA A 34 -6.23 4.27 16.73
C ALA A 34 -6.76 3.65 18.04
N GLU A 35 -7.79 4.25 18.63
CA GLU A 35 -8.44 3.74 19.84
C GLU A 35 -9.04 2.36 19.61
N GLY A 36 -9.73 2.16 18.47
CA GLY A 36 -10.29 0.86 18.11
C GLY A 36 -9.22 -0.21 17.89
N GLN A 37 -8.06 0.18 17.36
CA GLN A 37 -6.93 -0.72 17.20
C GLN A 37 -6.32 -1.10 18.56
N ILE A 38 -6.13 -0.14 19.46
CA ILE A 38 -5.66 -0.36 20.83
C ILE A 38 -6.61 -1.29 21.60
N GLU A 39 -7.93 -1.08 21.51
CA GLU A 39 -8.92 -1.95 22.13
C GLU A 39 -8.81 -3.40 21.66
N LYS A 40 -8.62 -3.62 20.35
CA LYS A 40 -8.43 -4.96 19.78
C LYS A 40 -7.17 -5.63 20.32
N LEU A 41 -6.04 -4.93 20.35
CA LEU A 41 -4.79 -5.48 20.90
C LEU A 41 -4.95 -5.87 22.38
N ARG A 42 -5.62 -5.03 23.19
CA ARG A 42 -5.96 -5.34 24.59
C ARG A 42 -6.85 -6.56 24.71
N GLN A 43 -7.86 -6.68 23.86
CA GLN A 43 -8.73 -7.84 23.83
C GLN A 43 -7.94 -9.13 23.56
N TYR A 44 -7.03 -9.13 22.56
CA TYR A 44 -6.17 -10.29 22.28
C TYR A 44 -5.25 -10.63 23.45
N ALA A 45 -4.73 -9.63 24.15
CA ALA A 45 -3.88 -9.84 25.32
C ALA A 45 -4.62 -10.52 26.50
N THR A 46 -5.94 -10.65 26.48
CA THR A 46 -6.74 -11.38 27.49
C THR A 46 -7.13 -12.79 27.07
N GLN A 47 -6.75 -13.23 25.86
CA GLN A 47 -7.09 -14.53 25.31
C GLN A 47 -5.88 -15.46 25.35
N ASP A 48 -6.09 -16.71 25.79
CA ASP A 48 -4.99 -17.67 25.93
C ASP A 48 -4.75 -18.50 24.66
N ASP A 49 -5.61 -18.36 23.64
CA ASP A 49 -5.57 -19.10 22.38
C ASP A 49 -5.01 -18.29 21.19
N ILE A 50 -4.56 -17.07 21.43
CA ILE A 50 -3.91 -16.23 20.42
C ILE A 50 -2.39 -16.51 20.41
N ALA A 51 -1.91 -17.17 19.36
CA ALA A 51 -0.50 -17.49 19.19
C ALA A 51 0.28 -16.39 18.42
N ALA A 52 -0.40 -15.70 17.48
CA ALA A 52 0.21 -14.65 16.69
C ALA A 52 -0.81 -13.55 16.35
N VAL A 53 -0.33 -12.31 16.19
CA VAL A 53 -1.09 -11.15 15.72
C VAL A 53 -0.33 -10.51 14.56
N ALA A 54 -0.99 -10.38 13.41
CA ALA A 54 -0.53 -9.61 12.27
C ALA A 54 -1.38 -8.32 12.18
N ILE A 55 -0.74 -7.17 12.28
CA ILE A 55 -1.41 -5.87 12.37
C ILE A 55 -0.95 -4.91 11.28
N SER A 56 -1.88 -4.21 10.62
CA SER A 56 -1.58 -3.03 9.81
C SER A 56 -1.74 -1.79 10.70
N VAL A 57 -0.63 -1.16 11.04
CA VAL A 57 -0.59 -0.08 12.05
C VAL A 57 -1.15 1.21 11.47
N ILE A 58 -2.24 1.72 12.06
CA ILE A 58 -2.92 2.92 11.52
C ILE A 58 -2.11 4.22 11.72
N GLN A 59 -1.33 4.30 12.80
CA GLN A 59 -0.46 5.45 13.11
C GLN A 59 0.91 4.95 13.56
N ALA A 60 1.93 5.13 12.73
CA ALA A 60 3.27 4.61 12.93
C ALA A 60 3.95 5.10 14.22
N ASP A 61 3.61 6.32 14.65
CA ASP A 61 4.19 7.00 15.83
C ASP A 61 3.29 6.92 17.08
N ASN A 62 2.22 6.12 17.06
CA ASN A 62 1.31 6.01 18.20
C ASN A 62 1.87 5.09 19.29
N LEU A 63 2.42 5.69 20.34
CA LEU A 63 3.03 4.97 21.44
C LEU A 63 2.08 3.97 22.13
N ALA A 64 0.78 4.28 22.23
CA ALA A 64 -0.17 3.39 22.89
C ALA A 64 -0.42 2.11 22.06
N ILE A 65 -0.39 2.19 20.73
CA ILE A 65 -0.42 0.99 19.86
C ILE A 65 0.86 0.17 20.08
N VAL A 66 2.02 0.82 20.07
CA VAL A 66 3.34 0.18 20.28
C VAL A 66 3.40 -0.53 21.63
N GLU A 67 2.92 0.11 22.70
CA GLU A 67 2.89 -0.48 24.06
C GLU A 67 2.01 -1.75 24.09
N GLU A 68 0.85 -1.75 23.45
CA GLU A 68 0.01 -2.94 23.40
C GLU A 68 0.59 -4.06 22.51
N MET A 69 1.31 -3.73 21.45
CA MET A 69 2.06 -4.71 20.67
C MET A 69 3.15 -5.38 21.52
N LYS A 70 3.93 -4.59 22.31
CA LYS A 70 4.94 -5.11 23.24
C LYS A 70 4.30 -5.94 24.36
N ASN A 71 3.16 -5.53 24.91
CA ASN A 71 2.41 -6.31 25.90
C ASN A 71 2.01 -7.70 25.37
N LEU A 72 1.62 -7.81 24.10
CA LEU A 72 1.37 -9.11 23.45
C LEU A 72 2.65 -9.95 23.37
N GLN A 73 3.78 -9.36 22.95
CA GLN A 73 5.07 -10.08 22.90
C GLN A 73 5.51 -10.59 24.28
N GLU A 74 5.34 -9.79 25.34
CA GLU A 74 5.64 -10.18 26.72
C GLU A 74 4.80 -11.38 27.19
N LYS A 75 3.63 -11.58 26.61
CA LYS A 75 2.75 -12.74 26.85
C LYS A 75 3.08 -13.94 25.98
N GLY A 76 4.10 -13.86 25.14
CA GLY A 76 4.52 -14.93 24.25
C GLY A 76 3.76 -14.97 22.92
N VAL A 77 2.95 -13.95 22.60
CA VAL A 77 2.27 -13.82 21.31
C VAL A 77 3.26 -13.27 20.27
N HIS A 78 3.37 -13.93 19.13
CA HIS A 78 4.16 -13.41 18.02
C HIS A 78 3.47 -12.19 17.39
N VAL A 79 4.17 -11.07 17.25
CA VAL A 79 3.63 -9.85 16.64
C VAL A 79 4.42 -9.51 15.38
N ILE A 80 3.72 -9.38 14.26
CA ILE A 80 4.26 -8.88 13.00
C ILE A 80 3.41 -7.73 12.48
N THR A 81 3.98 -6.89 11.63
CA THR A 81 3.23 -5.86 10.91
C THR A 81 3.02 -6.25 9.45
N VAL A 82 1.88 -5.84 8.89
CA VAL A 82 1.49 -6.13 7.50
C VAL A 82 0.95 -4.86 6.85
N ASP A 83 1.39 -4.54 5.64
CA ASP A 83 1.00 -3.38 4.82
C ASP A 83 1.48 -2.04 5.38
N ALA A 84 1.13 -1.69 6.62
CA ALA A 84 1.60 -0.50 7.31
C ALA A 84 2.35 -0.89 8.58
N ASP A 85 3.53 -0.29 8.78
CA ASP A 85 4.45 -0.59 9.87
C ASP A 85 4.41 0.48 10.98
N VAL A 86 5.08 0.20 12.07
CA VAL A 86 5.45 1.18 13.10
C VAL A 86 6.58 2.07 12.57
N ASN A 87 6.83 3.20 13.24
CA ASN A 87 8.05 3.96 13.00
C ASN A 87 9.28 3.08 13.30
N ARG A 88 9.93 2.63 12.24
CA ARG A 88 11.06 1.67 12.31
C ARG A 88 12.26 2.20 13.06
N LYS A 89 12.43 3.51 13.09
CA LYS A 89 13.56 4.14 13.82
C LYS A 89 13.40 4.01 15.33
N ASP A 90 12.18 4.20 15.82
CA ASP A 90 11.92 4.37 17.25
C ASP A 90 11.22 3.15 17.88
N TYR A 91 10.47 2.36 17.08
CA TYR A 91 9.55 1.32 17.61
C TYR A 91 9.69 -0.05 16.94
N ARG A 92 10.76 -0.28 16.18
CA ARG A 92 10.98 -1.54 15.45
C ARG A 92 10.92 -2.79 16.34
N ASP A 93 11.29 -2.66 17.59
CA ASP A 93 11.27 -3.73 18.58
C ASP A 93 9.87 -4.16 19.06
N SER A 94 8.82 -3.43 18.68
CA SER A 94 7.43 -3.79 19.00
C SER A 94 6.84 -4.87 18.07
N ARG A 95 7.57 -5.27 17.04
CA ARG A 95 7.22 -6.38 16.15
C ARG A 95 8.47 -7.17 15.76
N SER A 96 8.29 -8.41 15.30
CA SER A 96 9.41 -9.25 14.87
C SER A 96 9.77 -9.02 13.41
N TYR A 97 8.76 -8.93 12.53
CA TYR A 97 8.90 -8.82 11.08
C TYR A 97 7.83 -7.93 10.48
N TYR A 98 8.12 -7.39 9.31
CA TYR A 98 7.17 -6.69 8.46
C TYR A 98 6.98 -7.48 7.15
N ILE A 99 5.72 -7.59 6.69
CA ILE A 99 5.35 -8.09 5.37
C ILE A 99 4.54 -7.01 4.64
N GLY A 100 4.99 -6.58 3.49
CA GLY A 100 4.25 -5.55 2.76
C GLY A 100 4.95 -5.09 1.50
N THR A 101 4.78 -3.82 1.19
CA THR A 101 5.39 -3.16 0.05
C THR A 101 6.62 -2.38 0.50
N ASP A 102 7.67 -2.34 -0.31
CA ASP A 102 8.65 -1.27 -0.24
C ASP A 102 7.98 0.02 -0.74
N ASN A 103 7.46 0.80 0.22
CA ASN A 103 6.64 1.98 -0.07
C ASN A 103 7.44 3.11 -0.71
N ILE A 104 8.73 3.26 -0.36
CA ILE A 104 9.63 4.23 -1.02
C ILE A 104 9.82 3.83 -2.50
N THR A 105 10.12 2.57 -2.77
CA THR A 105 10.26 2.06 -4.15
C THR A 105 8.95 2.17 -4.91
N GLY A 106 7.82 1.89 -4.28
CA GLY A 106 6.49 2.09 -4.88
C GLY A 106 6.24 3.55 -5.26
N GLY A 107 6.55 4.47 -4.34
CA GLY A 107 6.49 5.92 -4.61
C GLY A 107 7.41 6.36 -5.75
N LYS A 108 8.66 5.92 -5.75
CA LYS A 108 9.63 6.18 -6.84
C LYS A 108 9.14 5.65 -8.19
N THR A 109 8.52 4.49 -8.19
CA THR A 109 7.91 3.89 -9.38
C THR A 109 6.78 4.78 -9.92
N LEU A 110 5.88 5.25 -9.05
CA LEU A 110 4.79 6.14 -9.44
C LEU A 110 5.30 7.50 -9.91
N GLY A 111 6.28 8.10 -9.23
CA GLY A 111 6.91 9.36 -9.61
C GLY A 111 7.60 9.27 -10.97
N THR A 112 8.35 8.18 -11.23
CA THR A 112 9.00 7.92 -12.52
C THR A 112 7.98 7.80 -13.65
N ALA A 113 6.89 7.05 -13.43
CA ALA A 113 5.80 6.92 -14.40
C ALA A 113 5.13 8.26 -14.69
N THR A 114 4.84 9.04 -13.65
CA THR A 114 4.22 10.38 -13.76
C THR A 114 5.12 11.33 -14.56
N ASN A 115 6.44 11.34 -14.29
CA ASN A 115 7.41 12.13 -15.03
C ASN A 115 7.40 11.78 -16.53
N ALA A 116 7.38 10.49 -16.87
CA ALA A 116 7.34 10.04 -18.25
C ALA A 116 6.08 10.52 -18.98
N LEU A 117 4.93 10.47 -18.31
CA LEU A 117 3.65 10.95 -18.84
C LEU A 117 3.64 12.47 -19.05
N LEU A 118 4.12 13.25 -18.07
CA LEU A 118 4.22 14.71 -18.17
C LEU A 118 5.12 15.15 -19.31
N LYS A 119 6.30 14.53 -19.44
CA LYS A 119 7.22 14.79 -20.55
C LYS A 119 6.63 14.45 -21.91
N ALA A 120 5.95 13.31 -22.03
CA ALA A 120 5.31 12.93 -23.29
C ALA A 120 4.15 13.86 -23.66
N LYS A 121 3.49 14.47 -22.69
CA LYS A 121 2.45 15.50 -22.88
C LYS A 121 3.04 16.87 -23.23
N GLY A 122 4.35 17.04 -23.15
CA GLY A 122 5.04 18.30 -23.42
C GLY A 122 4.94 19.32 -22.28
N VAL A 123 4.64 18.87 -21.07
CA VAL A 123 4.59 19.71 -19.87
C VAL A 123 6.01 19.90 -19.35
N GLU A 124 6.52 21.14 -19.38
CA GLU A 124 7.89 21.45 -18.98
C GLU A 124 8.03 21.71 -17.48
N GLU A 125 7.00 22.30 -16.84
CA GLU A 125 6.96 22.61 -15.40
C GLU A 125 5.52 22.64 -14.90
N GLY A 126 5.32 22.58 -13.56
CA GLY A 126 4.01 22.73 -12.96
C GLY A 126 3.92 22.18 -11.53
N GLY A 127 2.73 22.22 -10.97
CA GLY A 127 2.44 21.73 -9.64
C GLY A 127 1.82 20.32 -9.63
N TYR A 128 1.98 19.61 -8.53
CA TYR A 128 1.22 18.39 -8.27
C TYR A 128 0.73 18.34 -6.82
N VAL A 129 -0.34 17.61 -6.59
CA VAL A 129 -0.91 17.36 -5.26
C VAL A 129 -1.05 15.86 -5.04
N GLN A 130 -0.75 15.42 -3.81
CA GLN A 130 -0.87 14.04 -3.38
C GLN A 130 -2.02 13.88 -2.37
N PHE A 131 -2.86 12.85 -2.56
CA PHE A 131 -4.06 12.60 -1.76
C PHE A 131 -3.95 11.25 -1.05
N ALA A 132 -4.19 11.25 0.27
CA ALA A 132 -4.15 10.05 1.10
C ALA A 132 -5.15 10.13 2.24
N GLY A 133 -5.44 9.00 2.88
CA GLY A 133 -6.27 8.98 4.09
C GLY A 133 -5.62 9.71 5.25
N PHE A 134 -4.39 9.31 5.57
CA PHE A 134 -3.55 9.93 6.60
C PHE A 134 -2.15 10.12 6.02
N THR A 135 -1.65 11.35 6.06
CA THR A 135 -0.34 11.70 5.50
C THR A 135 0.84 11.35 6.41
N ASP A 136 0.56 11.05 7.66
CA ASP A 136 1.50 10.59 8.70
C ASP A 136 1.53 9.05 8.86
N ASN A 137 0.67 8.34 8.14
CA ASN A 137 0.77 6.88 8.05
C ASN A 137 2.07 6.48 7.34
N ASP A 138 2.72 5.40 7.80
CA ASP A 138 4.01 4.96 7.29
C ASP A 138 4.02 4.76 5.77
N ASN A 139 3.09 3.96 5.27
CA ASN A 139 3.04 3.69 3.83
C ASN A 139 2.71 4.93 2.98
N ALA A 140 1.82 5.79 3.46
CA ALA A 140 1.44 7.01 2.73
C ALA A 140 2.62 7.99 2.66
N ARG A 141 3.29 8.23 3.80
CA ARG A 141 4.45 9.11 3.89
C ARG A 141 5.55 8.67 2.95
N ASP A 142 5.89 7.37 2.98
CA ASP A 142 6.98 6.82 2.19
C ASP A 142 6.66 6.83 0.69
N ARG A 143 5.42 6.50 0.29
CA ARG A 143 4.98 6.64 -1.11
C ARG A 143 5.06 8.07 -1.59
N MET A 144 4.56 9.03 -0.81
CA MET A 144 4.61 10.46 -1.16
C MET A 144 6.05 10.97 -1.28
N ASN A 145 6.95 10.56 -0.38
CA ASN A 145 8.37 10.90 -0.45
C ASN A 145 9.03 10.28 -1.70
N GLY A 146 8.75 9.02 -2.01
CA GLY A 146 9.25 8.37 -3.21
C GLY A 146 8.80 9.05 -4.50
N VAL A 147 7.54 9.49 -4.59
CA VAL A 147 7.04 10.30 -5.71
C VAL A 147 7.86 11.59 -5.84
N GLN A 148 8.04 12.33 -4.75
CA GLN A 148 8.77 13.59 -4.74
C GLN A 148 10.22 13.42 -5.23
N GLU A 149 10.87 12.31 -4.89
CA GLU A 149 12.26 12.03 -5.32
C GLU A 149 12.41 11.80 -6.83
N THR A 150 11.37 11.34 -7.53
CA THR A 150 11.50 10.86 -8.92
C THR A 150 10.60 11.52 -9.95
N ILE A 151 9.61 12.30 -9.52
CA ILE A 151 8.73 13.02 -10.45
C ILE A 151 9.48 14.10 -11.28
N GLY A 152 10.64 14.56 -10.81
CA GLY A 152 11.50 15.51 -11.47
C GLY A 152 11.46 16.91 -10.86
N GLU A 153 12.59 17.59 -10.85
CA GLU A 153 12.80 18.90 -10.21
C GLU A 153 11.96 20.04 -10.81
N ALA A 154 11.49 19.89 -12.05
CA ALA A 154 10.60 20.85 -12.71
C ALA A 154 9.18 20.87 -12.14
N TYR A 155 8.80 19.82 -11.39
CA TYR A 155 7.46 19.71 -10.84
C TYR A 155 7.47 19.90 -9.32
N THR A 156 6.66 20.86 -8.86
CA THR A 156 6.64 21.27 -7.44
C THR A 156 5.47 20.64 -6.71
N GLU A 157 5.74 19.96 -5.61
CA GLU A 157 4.68 19.51 -4.69
C GLU A 157 3.98 20.72 -4.07
N LYS A 158 2.67 20.84 -4.31
CA LYS A 158 1.86 21.94 -3.78
C LYS A 158 1.25 21.58 -2.44
N ASP A 159 0.80 20.36 -2.28
CA ASP A 159 0.16 19.91 -1.04
C ASP A 159 0.13 18.38 -0.91
N ARG A 160 -0.02 17.91 0.36
CA ARG A 160 -0.36 16.54 0.76
C ARG A 160 -1.67 16.60 1.52
N MET A 161 -2.76 16.14 0.94
CA MET A 161 -4.10 16.35 1.45
C MET A 161 -4.68 15.11 2.15
N PRO A 162 -4.78 15.12 3.50
CA PRO A 162 -5.44 14.03 4.22
C PRO A 162 -6.96 14.14 4.16
N ASP A 163 -7.63 13.02 3.93
CA ASP A 163 -9.10 12.95 3.93
C ASP A 163 -9.67 12.21 5.15
N ASN A 164 -8.84 11.60 6.00
CA ASN A 164 -9.24 10.81 7.17
C ASN A 164 -10.14 9.62 6.81
N MET A 165 -9.94 9.02 5.64
CA MET A 165 -10.74 7.94 5.06
C MET A 165 -12.22 8.33 4.78
N ASP A 166 -12.52 9.62 4.68
CA ASP A 166 -13.83 10.14 4.28
C ASP A 166 -13.86 10.37 2.77
N LEU A 167 -14.71 9.61 2.06
CA LEU A 167 -14.82 9.67 0.61
C LEU A 167 -15.35 11.01 0.10
N THR A 168 -16.18 11.71 0.88
CA THR A 168 -16.66 13.06 0.54
C THR A 168 -15.52 14.05 0.64
N LYS A 169 -14.76 13.98 1.74
CA LYS A 169 -13.58 14.83 1.95
C LYS A 169 -12.49 14.56 0.90
N ALA A 170 -12.30 13.29 0.49
CA ALA A 170 -11.37 12.96 -0.58
C ALA A 170 -11.70 13.73 -1.88
N ARG A 171 -12.97 13.74 -2.30
CA ARG A 171 -13.42 14.52 -3.48
C ARG A 171 -13.31 16.02 -3.26
N ASP A 172 -13.67 16.52 -2.08
CA ASP A 172 -13.58 17.94 -1.76
C ASP A 172 -12.12 18.42 -1.73
N ASN A 173 -11.19 17.59 -1.27
CA ASN A 173 -9.76 17.87 -1.36
C ASN A 173 -9.31 18.06 -2.81
N VAL A 174 -9.75 17.21 -3.73
CA VAL A 174 -9.44 17.38 -5.17
C VAL A 174 -10.00 18.70 -5.70
N ARG A 175 -11.30 18.99 -5.45
CA ARG A 175 -11.92 20.26 -5.87
C ARG A 175 -11.19 21.48 -5.31
N ASN A 176 -10.82 21.44 -4.03
CA ASN A 176 -10.09 22.51 -3.37
C ASN A 176 -8.70 22.70 -3.98
N SER A 177 -7.99 21.60 -4.32
CA SER A 177 -6.69 21.69 -5.00
C SER A 177 -6.80 22.39 -6.35
N LEU A 178 -7.81 22.03 -7.17
CA LEU A 178 -8.05 22.66 -8.46
C LEU A 178 -8.39 24.16 -8.35
N LEU A 179 -9.08 24.56 -7.27
CA LEU A 179 -9.42 25.96 -7.02
C LEU A 179 -8.23 26.79 -6.49
N ASN A 180 -7.36 26.16 -5.69
CA ASN A 180 -6.28 26.87 -4.99
C ASN A 180 -4.98 26.96 -5.80
N HIS A 181 -4.79 26.06 -6.76
CA HIS A 181 -3.55 25.95 -7.55
C HIS A 181 -3.89 25.92 -9.04
N ASN A 182 -3.61 27.00 -9.74
CA ASN A 182 -3.90 27.15 -11.17
C ASN A 182 -2.80 26.62 -12.09
N ASP A 183 -1.73 26.09 -11.52
CA ASP A 183 -0.56 25.53 -12.22
C ASP A 183 -0.42 24.02 -12.03
N LEU A 184 -1.47 23.34 -11.59
CA LEU A 184 -1.45 21.89 -11.43
C LEU A 184 -1.36 21.20 -12.78
N VAL A 185 -0.50 20.17 -12.84
CA VAL A 185 -0.31 19.31 -14.01
C VAL A 185 -0.47 17.83 -13.68
N ALA A 186 -0.43 17.45 -12.39
CA ALA A 186 -0.66 16.08 -11.95
C ALA A 186 -1.43 16.01 -10.62
N LEU A 187 -2.29 14.99 -10.52
CA LEU A 187 -3.04 14.62 -9.33
C LEU A 187 -2.70 13.18 -8.98
N ILE A 188 -2.22 12.95 -7.74
CA ILE A 188 -1.61 11.67 -7.36
C ILE A 188 -2.39 11.07 -6.21
N GLY A 189 -3.04 9.92 -6.45
CA GLY A 189 -3.76 9.16 -5.44
C GLY A 189 -2.85 8.13 -4.77
N ILE A 190 -2.71 8.22 -3.47
CA ILE A 190 -1.76 7.38 -2.69
C ILE A 190 -2.43 6.13 -2.11
N TRP A 191 -3.73 6.17 -1.84
CA TRP A 191 -4.51 5.02 -1.40
C TRP A 191 -5.59 4.65 -2.41
N ALA A 192 -5.99 3.39 -2.38
CA ALA A 192 -6.86 2.78 -3.38
C ALA A 192 -8.11 3.61 -3.75
N TYR A 193 -8.81 4.19 -2.78
CA TYR A 193 -10.04 4.96 -3.00
C TYR A 193 -9.79 6.40 -3.46
N ASN A 194 -8.56 6.91 -3.36
CA ASN A 194 -8.23 8.23 -3.91
C ASN A 194 -8.29 8.22 -5.45
N ALA A 195 -7.99 7.09 -6.09
CA ALA A 195 -8.04 6.95 -7.54
C ALA A 195 -9.41 7.29 -8.13
N PRO A 196 -10.53 6.63 -7.75
CA PRO A 196 -11.84 7.01 -8.23
C PRO A 196 -12.27 8.41 -7.79
N ALA A 197 -11.87 8.87 -6.59
CA ALA A 197 -12.21 10.22 -6.13
C ALA A 197 -11.61 11.32 -7.04
N ILE A 198 -10.35 11.16 -7.45
CA ILE A 198 -9.69 12.07 -8.40
C ILE A 198 -10.37 11.98 -9.77
N ALA A 199 -10.51 10.76 -10.31
CA ALA A 199 -11.09 10.54 -11.64
C ALA A 199 -12.50 11.12 -11.78
N ASP A 200 -13.34 10.93 -10.77
CA ASP A 200 -14.70 11.48 -10.74
C ASP A 200 -14.69 13.03 -10.83
N VAL A 201 -13.86 13.68 -9.99
CA VAL A 201 -13.83 15.16 -9.95
C VAL A 201 -13.31 15.74 -11.25
N VAL A 202 -12.18 15.24 -11.81
CA VAL A 202 -11.65 15.79 -13.08
C VAL A 202 -12.58 15.53 -14.26
N THR A 203 -13.41 14.48 -14.19
CA THR A 203 -14.45 14.21 -15.18
C THR A 203 -15.64 15.14 -15.01
N GLU A 204 -16.09 15.39 -13.79
CA GLU A 204 -17.20 16.31 -13.47
C GLU A 204 -16.88 17.75 -13.86
N THR A 205 -15.65 18.20 -13.68
CA THR A 205 -15.21 19.56 -14.05
C THR A 205 -14.94 19.72 -15.55
N GLY A 206 -14.77 18.62 -16.27
CA GLY A 206 -14.43 18.62 -17.69
C GLY A 206 -12.94 18.84 -17.99
N ASP A 207 -12.10 18.84 -16.96
CA ASP A 207 -10.68 19.19 -17.05
C ASP A 207 -9.75 17.96 -17.14
N ARG A 208 -10.31 16.76 -17.44
CA ARG A 208 -9.55 15.51 -17.45
C ARG A 208 -8.26 15.57 -18.27
N ASP A 209 -8.31 16.21 -19.41
CA ASP A 209 -7.19 16.33 -20.34
C ASP A 209 -6.10 17.31 -19.86
N GLU A 210 -6.36 18.12 -18.86
CA GLU A 210 -5.38 19.06 -18.31
C GLU A 210 -4.34 18.36 -17.41
N PHE A 211 -4.71 17.25 -16.77
CA PHE A 211 -3.92 16.60 -15.73
C PHE A 211 -3.39 15.23 -16.13
N ILE A 212 -2.25 14.83 -15.56
CA ILE A 212 -1.88 13.43 -15.38
C ILE A 212 -2.50 12.94 -14.07
N VAL A 213 -3.22 11.82 -14.16
CA VAL A 213 -3.81 11.13 -12.99
C VAL A 213 -3.04 9.83 -12.77
N ALA A 214 -2.23 9.82 -11.71
CA ALA A 214 -1.39 8.69 -11.34
C ALA A 214 -1.77 8.18 -9.94
N THR A 215 -1.93 6.86 -9.77
CA THR A 215 -2.54 6.35 -8.55
C THR A 215 -1.88 5.06 -8.06
N PHE A 216 -2.07 4.79 -6.76
CA PHE A 216 -1.81 3.48 -6.17
C PHE A 216 -3.07 2.62 -6.17
N ASP A 217 -2.82 1.31 -6.24
CA ASP A 217 -3.80 0.24 -6.17
C ASP A 217 -4.81 0.20 -7.36
N ALA A 218 -5.57 -0.87 -7.41
CA ALA A 218 -6.50 -1.14 -8.50
C ALA A 218 -7.81 -1.72 -7.96
N GLN A 219 -8.61 -0.87 -7.27
CA GLN A 219 -9.99 -1.21 -6.98
C GLN A 219 -10.80 -1.28 -8.29
N ASP A 220 -11.90 -2.02 -8.30
CA ASP A 220 -12.79 -2.16 -9.47
C ASP A 220 -13.15 -0.82 -10.10
N LEU A 221 -13.45 0.18 -9.27
CA LEU A 221 -13.76 1.53 -9.76
C LEU A 221 -12.54 2.22 -10.40
N ALA A 222 -11.32 2.01 -9.88
CA ALA A 222 -10.11 2.56 -10.48
C ALA A 222 -9.81 1.89 -11.84
N ILE A 223 -9.99 0.58 -11.94
CA ILE A 223 -9.89 -0.18 -13.19
C ILE A 223 -10.86 0.38 -14.23
N GLN A 224 -12.14 0.55 -13.87
CA GLN A 224 -13.16 1.12 -14.75
C GLN A 224 -12.83 2.56 -15.17
N GLN A 225 -12.23 3.36 -14.28
CA GLN A 225 -11.80 4.72 -14.62
C GLN A 225 -10.60 4.72 -15.57
N MET A 226 -9.65 3.78 -15.41
CA MET A 226 -8.55 3.61 -16.38
C MET A 226 -9.06 3.15 -17.75
N GLU A 227 -10.03 2.24 -17.83
CA GLU A 227 -10.69 1.84 -19.10
C GLU A 227 -11.32 3.02 -19.83
N LYS A 228 -11.88 3.97 -19.08
CA LYS A 228 -12.48 5.21 -19.63
C LYS A 228 -11.44 6.28 -19.97
N GLY A 229 -10.17 6.05 -19.72
CA GLY A 229 -9.10 7.02 -19.93
C GLY A 229 -8.97 8.08 -18.83
N ASN A 230 -9.59 7.89 -17.66
CA ASN A 230 -9.57 8.85 -16.56
C ASN A 230 -8.39 8.65 -15.59
N ILE A 231 -7.62 7.59 -15.74
CA ILE A 231 -6.39 7.30 -15.00
C ILE A 231 -5.31 6.91 -16.00
N ASP A 232 -4.12 7.49 -15.90
CA ASP A 232 -3.01 7.29 -16.84
C ASP A 232 -2.07 6.16 -16.43
N VAL A 233 -1.90 5.92 -15.13
CA VAL A 233 -1.06 4.85 -14.58
C VAL A 233 -1.51 4.46 -13.17
N MET A 234 -1.42 3.18 -12.86
CA MET A 234 -1.56 2.66 -11.50
C MET A 234 -0.29 1.91 -11.08
N VAL A 235 0.18 2.13 -9.87
CA VAL A 235 1.15 1.26 -9.18
C VAL A 235 0.38 0.38 -8.22
N VAL A 236 0.42 -0.94 -8.42
CA VAL A 236 -0.44 -1.89 -7.72
C VAL A 236 0.38 -2.78 -6.82
N GLN A 237 -0.02 -2.87 -5.56
CA GLN A 237 0.55 -3.77 -4.57
C GLN A 237 0.05 -5.20 -4.76
N ASN A 238 0.59 -6.14 -3.97
CA ASN A 238 0.16 -7.53 -3.99
C ASN A 238 -0.44 -7.97 -2.63
N PRO A 239 -1.62 -7.48 -2.25
CA PRO A 239 -2.23 -7.82 -0.96
C PRO A 239 -2.58 -9.30 -0.83
N PHE A 240 -2.83 -10.02 -1.93
CA PHE A 240 -3.02 -11.47 -1.90
C PHE A 240 -1.77 -12.17 -1.37
N ASP A 241 -0.60 -11.85 -1.92
CA ASP A 241 0.66 -12.43 -1.46
C ASP A 241 1.01 -12.00 -0.03
N MET A 242 0.70 -10.76 0.37
CA MET A 242 0.82 -10.34 1.77
C MET A 242 0.05 -11.29 2.70
N GLY A 243 -1.17 -11.67 2.34
CA GLY A 243 -1.97 -12.62 3.09
C GLY A 243 -1.33 -14.02 3.15
N VAL A 244 -0.88 -14.55 2.01
CA VAL A 244 -0.21 -15.87 1.93
C VAL A 244 1.05 -15.90 2.78
N GLN A 245 1.92 -14.88 2.63
CA GLN A 245 3.20 -14.82 3.35
C GLN A 245 3.01 -14.55 4.85
N THR A 246 1.96 -13.82 5.24
CA THR A 246 1.58 -13.67 6.65
C THR A 246 1.31 -15.01 7.32
N VAL A 247 0.55 -15.88 6.66
CA VAL A 247 0.27 -17.23 7.18
C VAL A 247 1.54 -18.06 7.23
N ARG A 248 2.36 -18.04 6.17
CA ARG A 248 3.64 -18.75 6.10
C ARG A 248 4.54 -18.38 7.27
N LEU A 249 4.74 -17.09 7.47
CA LEU A 249 5.63 -16.57 8.51
C LEU A 249 5.12 -16.87 9.91
N THR A 250 3.84 -16.55 10.20
CA THR A 250 3.29 -16.74 11.55
C THR A 250 3.27 -18.21 11.94
N LYS A 251 2.96 -19.12 11.00
CA LYS A 251 3.07 -20.56 11.24
C LYS A 251 4.51 -20.97 11.58
N ALA A 252 5.48 -20.52 10.78
CA ALA A 252 6.89 -20.81 11.03
C ALA A 252 7.38 -20.30 12.39
N MET A 253 6.92 -19.10 12.81
CA MET A 253 7.24 -18.56 14.13
C MET A 253 6.62 -19.39 15.26
N ILE A 254 5.36 -19.82 15.13
CA ILE A 254 4.67 -20.66 16.14
C ILE A 254 5.32 -22.04 16.27
N GLU A 255 5.73 -22.63 15.16
CA GLU A 255 6.38 -23.95 15.11
C GLU A 255 7.91 -23.92 15.32
N GLU A 256 8.48 -22.71 15.50
CA GLU A 256 9.94 -22.48 15.60
C GLU A 256 10.71 -23.02 14.37
N ASP A 257 10.08 -22.98 13.18
CA ASP A 257 10.70 -23.41 11.91
C ASP A 257 11.67 -22.34 11.39
N GLN A 258 12.89 -22.39 11.95
CA GLN A 258 13.94 -21.44 11.60
C GLN A 258 14.34 -21.50 10.12
N ALA A 259 14.22 -22.66 9.47
CA ALA A 259 14.60 -22.83 8.06
C ALA A 259 13.68 -22.00 7.14
N VAL A 260 12.38 -21.98 7.41
CA VAL A 260 11.41 -21.14 6.67
C VAL A 260 11.64 -19.66 6.97
N ILE A 261 11.92 -19.30 8.23
CA ILE A 261 12.20 -17.92 8.61
C ILE A 261 13.47 -17.41 7.90
N ASP A 262 14.55 -18.19 7.90
CA ASP A 262 15.80 -17.81 7.23
C ASP A 262 15.65 -17.75 5.69
N GLU A 263 14.78 -18.56 5.08
CA GLU A 263 14.44 -18.45 3.67
C GLU A 263 13.69 -17.14 3.37
N MET A 264 12.74 -16.75 4.22
CA MET A 264 11.97 -15.52 4.04
C MET A 264 12.81 -14.26 4.34
N PHE A 265 13.73 -14.34 5.29
CA PHE A 265 14.55 -13.24 5.77
C PHE A 265 16.04 -13.61 5.78
N PRO A 266 16.65 -13.83 4.60
CA PRO A 266 18.03 -14.32 4.49
C PRO A 266 19.06 -13.33 5.04
N ASN A 267 18.70 -12.06 5.16
CA ASN A 267 19.56 -10.98 5.64
C ASN A 267 19.06 -10.37 6.96
N LYS A 268 18.41 -11.16 7.82
CA LYS A 268 17.73 -10.66 9.04
C LYS A 268 18.63 -9.85 10.00
N ASP A 269 19.93 -10.06 9.95
CA ASP A 269 20.92 -9.35 10.78
C ASP A 269 21.43 -8.06 10.12
N GLU A 270 21.05 -7.77 8.87
CA GLU A 270 21.37 -6.55 8.16
C GLU A 270 20.30 -5.46 8.42
N PRO A 271 20.62 -4.18 8.21
CA PRO A 271 19.60 -3.13 8.23
C PRO A 271 18.43 -3.48 7.30
N ASP A 272 17.21 -3.38 7.80
CA ASP A 272 15.97 -3.75 7.11
C ASP A 272 15.82 -5.23 6.72
N GLY A 273 16.69 -6.11 7.25
CA GLY A 273 16.65 -7.55 7.00
C GLY A 273 15.44 -8.27 7.61
N ASP A 274 14.63 -7.61 8.44
CA ASP A 274 13.36 -8.07 8.98
C ASP A 274 12.13 -7.66 8.13
N ILE A 275 12.39 -7.17 6.90
CA ILE A 275 11.36 -6.72 5.95
C ILE A 275 11.23 -7.74 4.82
N TYR A 276 10.02 -8.25 4.61
CA TYR A 276 9.64 -9.03 3.44
C TYR A 276 8.81 -8.18 2.51
N THR A 277 9.27 -7.96 1.28
CA THR A 277 8.53 -7.17 0.30
C THR A 277 7.80 -8.06 -0.69
N THR A 278 6.51 -7.81 -0.86
CA THR A 278 5.74 -8.35 -1.98
C THR A 278 5.96 -7.50 -3.23
N GLY A 279 5.96 -8.12 -4.41
CA GLY A 279 6.23 -7.42 -5.66
C GLY A 279 5.22 -6.32 -5.98
N LEU A 280 5.64 -5.38 -6.81
CA LEU A 280 4.83 -4.27 -7.33
C LEU A 280 4.46 -4.52 -8.79
N ARG A 281 3.34 -3.92 -9.25
CA ARG A 281 2.97 -3.86 -10.65
C ARG A 281 2.79 -2.42 -11.09
N VAL A 282 3.27 -2.10 -12.30
CA VAL A 282 2.89 -0.87 -13.01
C VAL A 282 1.88 -1.25 -14.07
N VAL A 283 0.68 -0.71 -13.96
CA VAL A 283 -0.41 -0.94 -14.90
C VAL A 283 -0.66 0.31 -15.72
N VAL A 284 -0.62 0.17 -17.04
CA VAL A 284 -0.90 1.24 -17.99
C VAL A 284 -2.11 0.90 -18.85
N PRO A 285 -2.86 1.89 -19.39
CA PRO A 285 -4.07 1.62 -20.18
C PRO A 285 -3.81 0.75 -21.40
N THR A 286 -2.77 1.05 -22.16
CA THR A 286 -2.43 0.38 -23.43
C THR A 286 -0.93 0.36 -23.69
N ALA A 287 -0.49 -0.37 -24.72
CA ALA A 287 0.89 -0.42 -25.20
C ALA A 287 1.43 0.95 -25.68
N ASP A 288 0.54 1.87 -26.06
CA ASP A 288 0.91 3.21 -26.54
C ASP A 288 1.29 4.16 -25.39
N SER A 289 1.08 3.75 -24.14
CA SER A 289 1.51 4.55 -22.98
C SER A 289 2.97 4.96 -23.10
N PRO A 290 3.32 6.20 -22.77
CA PRO A 290 4.70 6.66 -22.67
C PRO A 290 5.51 5.93 -21.59
N VAL A 291 4.85 5.37 -20.59
CA VAL A 291 5.46 4.56 -19.54
C VAL A 291 5.89 3.22 -20.13
N LYS A 292 7.16 2.85 -19.96
CA LYS A 292 7.74 1.62 -20.54
C LYS A 292 8.38 0.76 -19.46
N LYS A 293 8.41 -0.55 -19.68
CA LYS A 293 8.96 -1.53 -18.72
C LYS A 293 10.44 -1.28 -18.38
N GLU A 294 11.20 -0.76 -19.34
CA GLU A 294 12.65 -0.47 -19.21
C GLU A 294 12.93 0.67 -18.23
N MET A 295 11.92 1.38 -17.77
CA MET A 295 12.03 2.44 -16.75
C MET A 295 12.14 1.90 -15.33
N PHE A 296 11.87 0.61 -15.13
CA PHE A 296 11.75 -0.04 -13.83
C PHE A 296 12.67 -1.24 -13.72
N ASP A 297 13.04 -1.56 -12.48
CA ASP A 297 13.75 -2.81 -12.18
C ASP A 297 12.77 -4.00 -12.27
N ALA A 298 13.01 -4.89 -13.20
CA ALA A 298 12.17 -6.04 -13.47
C ALA A 298 12.18 -7.12 -12.33
N GLU A 299 13.15 -7.05 -11.42
CA GLU A 299 13.17 -7.91 -10.23
C GLU A 299 12.19 -7.43 -9.16
N VAL A 300 11.79 -6.15 -9.21
CA VAL A 300 10.92 -5.51 -8.22
C VAL A 300 9.54 -5.18 -8.77
N VAL A 301 9.47 -4.76 -10.04
CA VAL A 301 8.27 -4.21 -10.67
C VAL A 301 7.89 -5.00 -11.92
N GLU A 302 6.72 -5.61 -11.91
CA GLU A 302 6.09 -6.22 -13.08
C GLU A 302 5.34 -5.14 -13.88
N TYR A 303 5.67 -4.99 -15.16
CA TYR A 303 4.96 -4.07 -16.07
C TYR A 303 3.84 -4.80 -16.78
N MET A 304 2.62 -4.25 -16.74
CA MET A 304 1.43 -4.82 -17.37
C MET A 304 0.62 -3.76 -18.10
N GLN A 305 -0.04 -4.17 -19.18
CA GLN A 305 -1.15 -3.41 -19.75
C GLN A 305 -2.45 -3.78 -19.03
N LEU A 306 -3.42 -2.88 -19.03
CA LEU A 306 -4.69 -3.09 -18.34
C LEU A 306 -5.40 -4.41 -18.73
N PRO A 307 -5.50 -4.81 -20.02
CA PRO A 307 -6.12 -6.11 -20.36
C PRO A 307 -5.39 -7.33 -19.78
N ASP A 308 -4.05 -7.28 -19.73
CA ASP A 308 -3.25 -8.37 -19.13
C ASP A 308 -3.44 -8.42 -17.62
N PHE A 309 -3.52 -7.25 -16.98
CA PHE A 309 -3.78 -7.14 -15.54
C PHE A 309 -5.19 -7.65 -15.18
N GLN A 310 -6.21 -7.34 -15.98
CA GLN A 310 -7.56 -7.86 -15.78
C GLN A 310 -7.62 -9.38 -15.95
N ALA A 311 -6.96 -9.92 -16.98
CA ALA A 311 -6.86 -11.38 -17.17
C ALA A 311 -6.11 -12.06 -15.99
N TRP A 312 -5.12 -11.37 -15.39
CA TRP A 312 -4.45 -11.83 -14.20
C TRP A 312 -5.38 -11.82 -12.98
N LEU A 313 -6.18 -10.76 -12.78
CA LEU A 313 -7.18 -10.68 -11.70
C LEU A 313 -8.25 -11.79 -11.84
N ASP A 314 -8.76 -12.05 -13.02
CA ASP A 314 -9.75 -13.11 -13.27
C ASP A 314 -9.23 -14.50 -12.89
N LYS A 315 -7.91 -14.68 -12.93
CA LYS A 315 -7.26 -15.95 -12.58
C LYS A 315 -6.91 -16.07 -11.10
N TYR A 316 -6.55 -14.98 -10.44
CA TYR A 316 -5.94 -14.97 -9.11
C TYR A 316 -6.65 -14.02 -8.10
N GLY A 317 -7.63 -13.24 -8.54
CA GLY A 317 -8.39 -12.28 -7.75
C GLY A 317 -9.60 -12.81 -7.01
#